data_b012655def405a87ca2d29eedbc7edb9
#
_entry.id   b012655def405a87ca2d29eedbc7edb9
#
_cell.length_a   1.000
_cell.length_b   1.000
_cell.length_c   1.000
_cell.angle_alpha   90.00
_cell.angle_beta   90.00
_cell.angle_gamma   90.00
#
_symmetry.space_group_name_H-M   'P 1'
#
loop_
_entity.id
_entity.type
_entity.pdbx_description
1 polymer ?
#
loop_
_entity_poly.entity_id
_entity_poly.type
_entity_poly.pdbx_seq_one_letter_code
_entity_poly.pdbx_strand_id
1 'polypeptide(L)'
;MLIETGKAYYLLIITTLCWGLNAVFARMAVGEISPMLLVSVRWLGTLILLALFAGRAIIADLPAIRRNLGYTYLLGTAGLGGFGTLIYYSAYTTTAVNIGIIQGAMPAIVLIGSYFFFRTPVSLLQIGGVAVTILGVVFVSIHGEFERLMTLSFNTGDLLMLIAVLFYGSYTLGLRRKNDLSSIALFASVVASAFISTLPLTIYEFVSGRMIWPELQDCVLVGLIVLFPSFLSQICFISSVKLIGPVRSGIFINLVPVFASFFAVVLLQEDFELFQGLSLLLVLSGIYIFEKYKPITT
;
A
#
# COMPACT_ATOMS: atom_id res chain seq x y z
N MET A 1 -18.97 -11.85 -14.41
CA MET A 1 -18.76 -11.81 -12.94
C MET A 1 -17.62 -12.73 -12.47
N LEU A 2 -17.64 -14.06 -12.72
CA LEU A 2 -16.54 -14.95 -12.27
C LEU A 2 -15.18 -14.62 -12.93
N ILE A 3 -15.14 -14.32 -14.22
CA ILE A 3 -13.93 -13.95 -14.95
C ILE A 3 -13.33 -12.64 -14.41
N GLU A 4 -14.16 -11.64 -14.11
CA GLU A 4 -13.72 -10.36 -13.56
C GLU A 4 -13.17 -10.51 -12.14
N THR A 5 -13.78 -11.38 -11.34
CA THR A 5 -13.28 -11.71 -9.99
C THR A 5 -11.91 -12.39 -10.05
N GLY A 6 -11.73 -13.37 -10.95
CA GLY A 6 -10.44 -14.02 -11.16
C GLY A 6 -9.36 -13.04 -11.61
N LYS A 7 -9.70 -12.14 -12.55
CA LYS A 7 -8.80 -11.06 -12.98
C LYS A 7 -8.40 -10.15 -11.81
N ALA A 8 -9.36 -9.76 -10.97
CA ALA A 8 -9.07 -8.90 -9.82
C ALA A 8 -8.12 -9.57 -8.83
N TYR A 9 -8.30 -10.86 -8.53
CA TYR A 9 -7.38 -11.59 -7.64
C TYR A 9 -5.97 -11.68 -8.20
N TYR A 10 -5.84 -11.96 -9.50
CA TYR A 10 -4.54 -11.96 -10.17
C TYR A 10 -3.84 -10.61 -10.04
N LEU A 11 -4.56 -9.51 -10.29
CA LEU A 11 -4.03 -8.16 -10.13
C LEU A 11 -3.63 -7.85 -8.68
N LEU A 12 -4.39 -8.36 -7.68
CA LEU A 12 -4.06 -8.17 -6.26
C LEU A 12 -2.82 -8.97 -5.84
N ILE A 13 -2.62 -10.16 -6.36
CA ILE A 13 -1.37 -10.91 -6.14
C ILE A 13 -0.17 -10.15 -6.70
N ILE A 14 -0.26 -9.63 -7.93
CA ILE A 14 0.80 -8.79 -8.52
C ILE A 14 1.04 -7.57 -7.63
N THR A 15 -0.03 -6.89 -7.21
CA THR A 15 0.06 -5.72 -6.32
C THR A 15 0.85 -6.03 -5.05
N THR A 16 0.46 -7.09 -4.35
CA THR A 16 1.03 -7.43 -3.04
C THR A 16 2.45 -8.00 -3.15
N LEU A 17 2.78 -8.70 -4.24
CA LEU A 17 4.16 -9.07 -4.58
C LEU A 17 5.02 -7.81 -4.79
N CYS A 18 4.57 -6.86 -5.61
CA CYS A 18 5.31 -5.62 -5.84
C CYS A 18 5.49 -4.81 -4.54
N TRP A 19 4.49 -4.77 -3.66
CA TRP A 19 4.61 -4.06 -2.38
C TRP A 19 5.48 -4.83 -1.38
N GLY A 20 5.46 -6.16 -1.37
CA GLY A 20 6.42 -6.96 -0.61
C GLY A 20 7.87 -6.69 -1.06
N LEU A 21 8.08 -6.66 -2.38
CA LEU A 21 9.37 -6.29 -2.96
C LEU A 21 9.82 -4.87 -2.57
N ASN A 22 8.87 -3.92 -2.48
CA ASN A 22 9.16 -2.55 -2.03
C ASN A 22 9.75 -2.50 -0.63
N ALA A 23 9.37 -3.40 0.28
CA ALA A 23 9.94 -3.42 1.63
C ALA A 23 11.44 -3.76 1.59
N VAL A 24 11.86 -4.68 0.72
CA VAL A 24 13.27 -5.02 0.50
C VAL A 24 14.01 -3.85 -0.16
N PHE A 25 13.42 -3.26 -1.20
CA PHE A 25 14.00 -2.09 -1.87
C PHE A 25 14.15 -0.90 -0.93
N ALA A 26 13.19 -0.68 -0.03
CA ALA A 26 13.28 0.37 0.98
C ALA A 26 14.44 0.13 1.95
N ARG A 27 14.72 -1.13 2.35
CA ARG A 27 15.90 -1.48 3.16
C ARG A 27 17.21 -1.22 2.42
N MET A 28 17.26 -1.55 1.11
CA MET A 28 18.44 -1.30 0.27
C MET A 28 18.70 0.20 0.06
N ALA A 29 17.66 1.03 0.10
CA ALA A 29 17.77 2.48 -0.09
C ALA A 29 18.20 3.25 1.18
N VAL A 30 18.25 2.58 2.34
CA VAL A 30 18.62 3.22 3.61
C VAL A 30 20.09 3.66 3.57
N GLY A 31 20.30 4.96 3.78
CA GLY A 31 21.65 5.55 3.75
C GLY A 31 22.12 6.00 2.35
N GLU A 32 21.48 5.50 1.28
CA GLU A 32 21.85 5.79 -0.11
C GLU A 32 21.02 6.93 -0.72
N ILE A 33 19.77 7.09 -0.27
CA ILE A 33 18.86 8.15 -0.74
C ILE A 33 17.98 8.65 0.40
N SER A 34 17.80 9.98 0.45
CA SER A 34 16.88 10.56 1.45
C SER A 34 15.45 10.11 1.27
N PRO A 35 14.70 9.84 2.36
CA PRO A 35 13.32 9.34 2.30
C PRO A 35 12.37 10.23 1.50
N MET A 36 12.40 11.56 1.69
CA MET A 36 11.47 12.46 0.99
C MET A 36 11.86 12.64 -0.48
N LEU A 37 13.16 12.64 -0.80
CA LEU A 37 13.61 12.59 -2.18
C LEU A 37 13.10 11.32 -2.87
N LEU A 38 13.27 10.15 -2.24
CA LEU A 38 12.79 8.87 -2.78
C LEU A 38 11.27 8.89 -3.02
N VAL A 39 10.48 9.40 -2.05
CA VAL A 39 9.02 9.52 -2.20
C VAL A 39 8.65 10.44 -3.37
N SER A 40 9.31 11.57 -3.54
CA SER A 40 9.01 12.48 -4.64
C SER A 40 9.46 11.92 -5.99
N VAL A 41 10.66 11.35 -6.08
CA VAL A 41 11.19 10.77 -7.33
C VAL A 41 10.37 9.58 -7.79
N ARG A 42 9.89 8.72 -6.88
CA ARG A 42 9.02 7.60 -7.26
C ARG A 42 7.70 8.05 -7.89
N TRP A 43 7.08 9.12 -7.37
CA TRP A 43 5.84 9.65 -7.94
C TRP A 43 6.09 10.43 -9.23
N LEU A 44 7.18 11.19 -9.32
CA LEU A 44 7.60 11.84 -10.56
C LEU A 44 7.88 10.81 -11.66
N GLY A 45 8.65 9.78 -11.38
CA GLY A 45 8.93 8.70 -12.32
C GLY A 45 7.66 7.98 -12.78
N THR A 46 6.71 7.75 -11.86
CA THR A 46 5.39 7.20 -12.20
C THR A 46 4.60 8.13 -13.13
N LEU A 47 4.65 9.46 -12.92
CA LEU A 47 4.03 10.43 -13.83
C LEU A 47 4.67 10.40 -15.21
N ILE A 48 5.98 10.30 -15.29
CA ILE A 48 6.71 10.17 -16.56
C ILE A 48 6.26 8.92 -17.31
N LEU A 49 6.20 7.75 -16.63
CA LEU A 49 5.71 6.52 -17.24
C LEU A 49 4.26 6.67 -17.72
N LEU A 50 3.38 7.28 -16.91
CA LEU A 50 2.00 7.54 -17.31
C LEU A 50 1.89 8.46 -18.51
N ALA A 51 2.72 9.50 -18.59
CA ALA A 51 2.75 10.40 -19.73
C ALA A 51 3.22 9.67 -21.01
N LEU A 52 4.24 8.82 -20.91
CA LEU A 52 4.78 8.07 -22.04
C LEU A 52 3.80 6.99 -22.55
N PHE A 53 3.21 6.21 -21.66
CA PHE A 53 2.40 5.05 -22.06
C PHE A 53 0.91 5.35 -22.19
N ALA A 54 0.40 6.38 -21.51
CA ALA A 54 -1.04 6.66 -21.42
C ALA A 54 -1.39 8.15 -21.62
N GLY A 55 -0.45 8.99 -22.04
CA GLY A 55 -0.63 10.44 -22.16
C GLY A 55 -1.86 10.83 -23.00
N ARG A 56 -2.11 10.15 -24.14
CA ARG A 56 -3.29 10.40 -24.98
C ARG A 56 -4.61 10.14 -24.24
N ALA A 57 -4.70 9.05 -23.47
CA ALA A 57 -5.88 8.72 -22.70
C ALA A 57 -6.09 9.72 -21.54
N ILE A 58 -5.01 10.15 -20.88
CA ILE A 58 -5.07 11.16 -19.82
C ILE A 58 -5.55 12.50 -20.36
N ILE A 59 -5.05 12.92 -21.53
CA ILE A 59 -5.46 14.16 -22.20
C ILE A 59 -6.94 14.11 -22.58
N ALA A 60 -7.42 12.97 -23.09
CA ALA A 60 -8.84 12.80 -23.43
C ALA A 60 -9.75 12.94 -22.18
N ASP A 61 -9.28 12.50 -21.01
CA ASP A 61 -10.02 12.59 -19.74
C ASP A 61 -9.80 13.93 -19.01
N LEU A 62 -9.07 14.88 -19.57
CA LEU A 62 -8.73 16.14 -18.89
C LEU A 62 -9.96 16.93 -18.39
N PRO A 63 -11.10 17.01 -19.11
CA PRO A 63 -12.30 17.64 -18.58
C PRO A 63 -12.85 16.93 -17.34
N ALA A 64 -12.82 15.60 -17.29
CA ALA A 64 -13.25 14.80 -16.15
C ALA A 64 -12.27 14.97 -14.98
N ILE A 65 -10.97 15.01 -15.24
CA ILE A 65 -9.93 15.30 -14.22
C ILE A 65 -10.20 16.65 -13.57
N ARG A 66 -10.42 17.70 -14.37
CA ARG A 66 -10.70 19.06 -13.86
C ARG A 66 -11.94 19.12 -12.97
N ARG A 67 -13.01 18.39 -13.31
CA ARG A 67 -14.23 18.31 -12.47
C ARG A 67 -13.99 17.60 -11.14
N ASN A 68 -13.01 16.70 -11.08
CA ASN A 68 -12.74 15.88 -9.90
C ASN A 68 -11.45 16.28 -9.14
N LEU A 69 -10.83 17.44 -9.46
CA LEU A 69 -9.54 17.85 -8.90
C LEU A 69 -9.49 17.82 -7.37
N GLY A 70 -10.48 18.39 -6.69
CA GLY A 70 -10.50 18.39 -5.21
C GLY A 70 -10.54 16.98 -4.62
N TYR A 71 -11.33 16.10 -5.24
CA TYR A 71 -11.42 14.70 -4.83
C TYR A 71 -10.11 13.94 -5.06
N THR A 72 -9.53 14.03 -6.25
CA THR A 72 -8.27 13.33 -6.57
C THR A 72 -7.09 13.91 -5.82
N TYR A 73 -7.10 15.23 -5.53
CA TYR A 73 -6.09 15.88 -4.71
C TYR A 73 -6.09 15.35 -3.28
N LEU A 74 -7.24 15.32 -2.62
CA LEU A 74 -7.37 14.77 -1.27
C LEU A 74 -6.98 13.28 -1.23
N LEU A 75 -7.44 12.53 -2.23
CA LEU A 75 -7.18 11.11 -2.31
C LEU A 75 -5.69 10.79 -2.50
N GLY A 76 -5.02 11.50 -3.40
CA GLY A 76 -3.60 11.30 -3.68
C GLY A 76 -2.70 11.84 -2.56
N THR A 77 -3.04 13.01 -2.03
CA THR A 77 -2.29 13.61 -0.91
C THR A 77 -2.36 12.73 0.34
N ALA A 78 -3.54 12.26 0.74
CA ALA A 78 -3.66 11.38 1.91
C ALA A 78 -3.11 9.98 1.62
N GLY A 79 -3.63 9.32 0.57
CA GLY A 79 -3.39 7.90 0.33
C GLY A 79 -1.99 7.56 -0.14
N LEU A 80 -1.39 8.36 -0.98
CA LEU A 80 -0.08 8.08 -1.56
C LEU A 80 1.02 8.95 -0.95
N GLY A 81 0.83 10.27 -0.95
CA GLY A 81 1.80 11.21 -0.40
C GLY A 81 1.89 11.11 1.13
N GLY A 82 0.76 11.26 1.82
CA GLY A 82 0.70 11.23 3.29
C GLY A 82 1.07 9.88 3.87
N PHE A 83 0.51 8.79 3.32
CA PHE A 83 0.91 7.44 3.73
C PHE A 83 2.42 7.23 3.58
N GLY A 84 2.98 7.54 2.38
CA GLY A 84 4.41 7.38 2.13
C GLY A 84 5.28 8.21 3.06
N THR A 85 4.91 9.44 3.31
CA THR A 85 5.62 10.33 4.25
C THR A 85 5.58 9.80 5.68
N LEU A 86 4.37 9.46 6.16
CA LEU A 86 4.17 9.06 7.56
C LEU A 86 4.84 7.73 7.89
N ILE A 87 4.85 6.76 6.97
CA ILE A 87 5.55 5.49 7.20
C ILE A 87 7.07 5.69 7.34
N TYR A 88 7.67 6.57 6.54
CA TYR A 88 9.10 6.87 6.69
C TYR A 88 9.39 7.60 7.99
N TYR A 89 8.58 8.61 8.36
CA TYR A 89 8.77 9.30 9.65
C TYR A 89 8.50 8.39 10.86
N SER A 90 7.56 7.47 10.77
CA SER A 90 7.32 6.49 11.83
C SER A 90 8.55 5.62 12.09
N ALA A 91 9.26 5.23 11.03
CA ALA A 91 10.44 4.37 11.13
C ALA A 91 11.61 4.97 11.91
N TYR A 92 11.64 6.29 12.13
CA TYR A 92 12.65 6.93 12.99
C TYR A 92 12.44 6.64 14.49
N THR A 93 11.24 6.34 14.92
CA THR A 93 10.89 6.25 16.35
C THR A 93 10.16 4.96 16.73
N THR A 94 9.77 4.14 15.76
CA THR A 94 9.18 2.83 16.02
C THR A 94 9.93 1.70 15.31
N THR A 95 9.60 0.46 15.68
CA THR A 95 10.21 -0.74 15.12
C THR A 95 9.50 -1.24 13.87
N ALA A 96 10.21 -1.99 13.01
CA ALA A 96 9.61 -2.67 11.89
C ALA A 96 8.50 -3.65 12.31
N VAL A 97 8.60 -4.23 13.50
CA VAL A 97 7.57 -5.09 14.11
C VAL A 97 6.28 -4.31 14.33
N ASN A 98 6.35 -3.15 15.00
CA ASN A 98 5.19 -2.30 15.26
C ASN A 98 4.56 -1.82 13.94
N ILE A 99 5.38 -1.37 12.99
CA ILE A 99 4.91 -0.95 11.65
C ILE A 99 4.13 -2.09 10.98
N GLY A 100 4.67 -3.31 10.98
CA GLY A 100 4.03 -4.48 10.38
C GLY A 100 2.69 -4.82 11.05
N ILE A 101 2.65 -4.85 12.38
CA ILE A 101 1.44 -5.14 13.16
C ILE A 101 0.34 -4.08 12.87
N ILE A 102 0.69 -2.79 12.93
CA ILE A 102 -0.25 -1.70 12.69
C ILE A 102 -0.76 -1.73 11.25
N GLN A 103 0.11 -1.99 10.29
CA GLN A 103 -0.27 -2.13 8.88
C GLN A 103 -1.22 -3.31 8.66
N GLY A 104 -1.05 -4.39 9.41
CA GLY A 104 -1.94 -5.55 9.38
C GLY A 104 -3.39 -5.25 9.77
N ALA A 105 -3.64 -4.14 10.49
CA ALA A 105 -5.00 -3.69 10.82
C ALA A 105 -5.73 -3.02 9.64
N MET A 106 -5.06 -2.75 8.51
CA MET A 106 -5.64 -2.05 7.37
C MET A 106 -6.92 -2.68 6.81
N PRO A 107 -7.04 -4.00 6.63
CA PRO A 107 -8.29 -4.62 6.19
C PRO A 107 -9.45 -4.37 7.15
N ALA A 108 -9.19 -4.36 8.46
CA ALA A 108 -10.22 -4.05 9.46
C ALA A 108 -10.71 -2.60 9.32
N ILE A 109 -9.82 -1.65 9.10
CA ILE A 109 -10.15 -0.24 8.88
C ILE A 109 -11.01 -0.08 7.61
N VAL A 110 -10.63 -0.74 6.51
CA VAL A 110 -11.40 -0.73 5.25
C VAL A 110 -12.77 -1.38 5.44
N LEU A 111 -12.85 -2.48 6.19
CA LEU A 111 -14.10 -3.18 6.49
C LEU A 111 -15.05 -2.28 7.31
N ILE A 112 -14.55 -1.71 8.40
CA ILE A 112 -15.28 -0.79 9.28
C ILE A 112 -15.73 0.44 8.48
N GLY A 113 -14.84 1.09 7.74
CA GLY A 113 -15.16 2.23 6.91
C GLY A 113 -16.22 1.90 5.84
N SER A 114 -16.14 0.74 5.20
CA SER A 114 -17.15 0.29 4.24
C SER A 114 -18.52 0.09 4.86
N TYR A 115 -18.58 -0.43 6.08
CA TYR A 115 -19.84 -0.55 6.82
C TYR A 115 -20.46 0.82 7.12
N PHE A 116 -19.68 1.75 7.68
CA PHE A 116 -20.18 3.07 8.06
C PHE A 116 -20.53 3.97 6.86
N PHE A 117 -19.65 4.06 5.86
CA PHE A 117 -19.83 4.99 4.73
C PHE A 117 -20.71 4.43 3.63
N PHE A 118 -20.69 3.12 3.41
CA PHE A 118 -21.39 2.50 2.28
C PHE A 118 -22.48 1.49 2.71
N ARG A 119 -22.67 1.31 4.02
CA ARG A 119 -23.60 0.32 4.60
C ARG A 119 -23.42 -1.08 4.00
N THR A 120 -22.18 -1.43 3.64
CA THR A 120 -21.88 -2.75 3.09
C THR A 120 -22.11 -3.79 4.17
N PRO A 121 -22.97 -4.79 3.94
CA PRO A 121 -23.21 -5.83 4.92
C PRO A 121 -21.93 -6.63 5.17
N VAL A 122 -21.68 -6.99 6.42
CA VAL A 122 -20.50 -7.75 6.85
C VAL A 122 -20.97 -8.96 7.63
N SER A 123 -20.48 -10.15 7.30
CA SER A 123 -20.76 -11.36 8.07
C SER A 123 -19.77 -11.54 9.22
N LEU A 124 -20.19 -12.23 10.30
CA LEU A 124 -19.30 -12.58 11.40
C LEU A 124 -18.11 -13.43 10.93
N LEU A 125 -18.31 -14.29 9.93
CA LEU A 125 -17.25 -15.11 9.35
C LEU A 125 -16.24 -14.26 8.56
N GLN A 126 -16.66 -13.16 7.94
CA GLN A 126 -15.73 -12.20 7.35
C GLN A 126 -14.87 -11.51 8.41
N ILE A 127 -15.47 -11.12 9.53
CA ILE A 127 -14.71 -10.57 10.67
C ILE A 127 -13.69 -11.59 11.16
N GLY A 128 -14.10 -12.86 11.29
CA GLY A 128 -13.20 -13.97 11.64
C GLY A 128 -12.07 -14.13 10.62
N GLY A 129 -12.36 -14.06 9.31
CA GLY A 129 -11.35 -14.09 8.25
C GLY A 129 -10.32 -12.95 8.37
N VAL A 130 -10.79 -11.73 8.62
CA VAL A 130 -9.90 -10.58 8.88
C VAL A 130 -9.03 -10.82 10.11
N ALA A 131 -9.61 -11.31 11.20
CA ALA A 131 -8.87 -11.61 12.43
C ALA A 131 -7.76 -12.66 12.18
N VAL A 132 -8.04 -13.71 11.41
CA VAL A 132 -7.04 -14.73 11.04
C VAL A 132 -5.92 -14.13 10.18
N THR A 133 -6.23 -13.22 9.23
CA THR A 133 -5.18 -12.55 8.46
C THR A 133 -4.31 -11.65 9.34
N ILE A 134 -4.91 -10.95 10.30
CA ILE A 134 -4.16 -10.11 11.26
C ILE A 134 -3.23 -10.98 12.12
N LEU A 135 -3.71 -12.13 12.60
CA LEU A 135 -2.86 -13.08 13.33
C LEU A 135 -1.64 -13.52 12.50
N GLY A 136 -1.85 -13.81 11.21
CA GLY A 136 -0.74 -14.14 10.31
C GLY A 136 0.27 -13.00 10.15
N VAL A 137 -0.22 -11.75 10.03
CA VAL A 137 0.65 -10.57 9.95
C VAL A 137 1.41 -10.34 11.25
N VAL A 138 0.74 -10.44 12.40
CA VAL A 138 1.39 -10.35 13.71
C VAL A 138 2.48 -11.40 13.81
N PHE A 139 2.18 -12.65 13.45
CA PHE A 139 3.12 -13.76 13.58
C PHE A 139 4.38 -13.59 12.70
N VAL A 140 4.24 -13.09 11.46
CA VAL A 140 5.41 -12.77 10.62
C VAL A 140 6.18 -11.56 11.15
N SER A 141 5.49 -10.56 11.70
CA SER A 141 6.13 -9.34 12.20
C SER A 141 6.99 -9.60 13.44
N ILE A 142 6.57 -10.52 14.30
CA ILE A 142 7.33 -10.93 15.50
C ILE A 142 8.35 -12.04 15.21
N HIS A 143 8.51 -12.47 13.95
CA HIS A 143 9.38 -13.59 13.55
C HIS A 143 9.07 -14.91 14.29
N GLY A 144 7.81 -15.16 14.62
CA GLY A 144 7.38 -16.31 15.41
C GLY A 144 7.72 -16.28 16.90
N GLU A 145 8.39 -15.24 17.39
CA GLU A 145 8.83 -15.07 18.76
C GLU A 145 7.83 -14.29 19.61
N PHE A 146 6.97 -14.99 20.37
CA PHE A 146 5.92 -14.36 21.17
C PHE A 146 6.45 -13.41 22.26
N GLU A 147 7.70 -13.60 22.73
CA GLU A 147 8.35 -12.70 23.67
C GLU A 147 8.45 -11.27 23.14
N ARG A 148 8.58 -11.09 21.81
CA ARG A 148 8.60 -9.77 21.18
C ARG A 148 7.31 -8.99 21.38
N LEU A 149 6.16 -9.65 21.56
CA LEU A 149 4.90 -8.97 21.89
C LEU A 149 4.94 -8.32 23.28
N MET A 150 5.67 -8.93 24.22
CA MET A 150 5.77 -8.41 25.59
C MET A 150 6.75 -7.23 25.69
N THR A 151 7.62 -7.05 24.72
CA THR A 151 8.57 -5.94 24.64
C THR A 151 8.07 -4.76 23.82
N LEU A 152 6.88 -4.86 23.24
CA LEU A 152 6.29 -3.77 22.48
C LEU A 152 5.96 -2.59 23.40
N SER A 153 6.47 -1.43 23.04
CA SER A 153 6.13 -0.15 23.67
C SER A 153 5.47 0.76 22.64
N PHE A 154 4.37 1.40 23.03
CA PHE A 154 3.71 2.38 22.17
C PHE A 154 4.48 3.70 22.19
N ASN A 155 4.74 4.26 21.01
CA ASN A 155 5.54 5.45 20.84
C ASN A 155 4.97 6.39 19.75
N THR A 156 5.60 7.53 19.53
CA THR A 156 5.15 8.53 18.54
C THR A 156 5.12 7.96 17.11
N GLY A 157 6.06 7.08 16.76
CA GLY A 157 6.08 6.43 15.45
C GLY A 157 4.89 5.53 15.22
N ASP A 158 4.41 4.84 16.28
CA ASP A 158 3.18 4.02 16.18
C ASP A 158 1.95 4.88 15.89
N LEU A 159 1.87 6.06 16.51
CA LEU A 159 0.79 7.02 16.23
C LEU A 159 0.84 7.50 14.77
N LEU A 160 2.03 7.85 14.28
CA LEU A 160 2.22 8.24 12.87
C LEU A 160 1.82 7.10 11.93
N MET A 161 2.18 5.86 12.26
CA MET A 161 1.80 4.69 11.46
C MET A 161 0.28 4.43 11.49
N LEU A 162 -0.39 4.62 12.64
CA LEU A 162 -1.86 4.54 12.71
C LEU A 162 -2.52 5.57 11.78
N ILE A 163 -2.04 6.82 11.79
CA ILE A 163 -2.53 7.87 10.89
C ILE A 163 -2.26 7.48 9.42
N ALA A 164 -1.08 6.94 9.12
CA ALA A 164 -0.75 6.46 7.79
C ALA A 164 -1.74 5.39 7.31
N VAL A 165 -2.03 4.39 8.14
CA VAL A 165 -2.97 3.31 7.80
C VAL A 165 -4.40 3.84 7.63
N LEU A 166 -4.83 4.82 8.44
CA LEU A 166 -6.11 5.51 8.25
C LEU A 166 -6.15 6.26 6.91
N PHE A 167 -5.07 6.93 6.53
CA PHE A 167 -4.98 7.64 5.25
C PHE A 167 -5.09 6.66 4.07
N TYR A 168 -4.33 5.55 4.09
CA TYR A 168 -4.38 4.58 3.01
C TYR A 168 -5.71 3.81 2.98
N GLY A 169 -6.28 3.49 4.14
CA GLY A 169 -7.61 2.92 4.26
C GLY A 169 -8.69 3.85 3.67
N SER A 170 -8.61 5.14 3.97
CA SER A 170 -9.51 6.16 3.41
C SER A 170 -9.34 6.31 1.89
N TYR A 171 -8.10 6.25 1.39
CA TYR A 171 -7.80 6.18 -0.04
C TYR A 171 -8.47 4.96 -0.68
N THR A 172 -8.28 3.79 -0.10
CA THR A 172 -8.88 2.54 -0.60
C THR A 172 -10.41 2.61 -0.66
N LEU A 173 -11.04 3.17 0.38
CA LEU A 173 -12.49 3.43 0.41
C LEU A 173 -12.90 4.46 -0.64
N GLY A 174 -12.14 5.53 -0.75
CA GLY A 174 -12.36 6.58 -1.73
C GLY A 174 -12.38 6.06 -3.18
N LEU A 175 -11.51 5.11 -3.53
CA LEU A 175 -11.48 4.51 -4.87
C LEU A 175 -12.84 3.90 -5.32
N ARG A 176 -13.75 3.61 -4.37
CA ARG A 176 -15.12 3.13 -4.68
C ARG A 176 -16.03 4.21 -5.25
N ARG A 177 -15.72 5.48 -5.01
CA ARG A 177 -16.58 6.56 -5.48
C ARG A 177 -16.76 6.48 -7.00
N LYS A 178 -18.02 6.42 -7.43
CA LYS A 178 -18.35 6.52 -8.86
C LYS A 178 -17.99 7.92 -9.34
N ASN A 179 -17.13 7.99 -10.32
CA ASN A 179 -16.75 9.19 -11.03
C ASN A 179 -16.64 8.86 -12.53
N ASP A 180 -16.54 9.89 -13.33
CA ASP A 180 -16.42 9.78 -14.78
C ASP A 180 -14.97 9.61 -15.26
N LEU A 181 -14.04 9.33 -14.32
CA LEU A 181 -12.63 9.11 -14.61
C LEU A 181 -12.36 7.65 -15.04
N SER A 182 -11.60 7.47 -16.08
CA SER A 182 -10.97 6.18 -16.36
C SER A 182 -10.01 5.79 -15.21
N SER A 183 -9.64 4.51 -15.09
CA SER A 183 -8.68 4.07 -14.07
C SER A 183 -7.32 4.76 -14.23
N ILE A 184 -6.92 4.99 -15.48
CA ILE A 184 -5.64 5.65 -15.82
C ILE A 184 -5.68 7.12 -15.43
N ALA A 185 -6.77 7.83 -15.76
CA ALA A 185 -6.93 9.24 -15.41
C ALA A 185 -7.01 9.46 -13.89
N LEU A 186 -7.73 8.59 -13.18
CA LEU A 186 -7.75 8.60 -11.73
C LEU A 186 -6.34 8.36 -11.16
N PHE A 187 -5.63 7.36 -11.68
CA PHE A 187 -4.27 7.05 -11.25
C PHE A 187 -3.32 8.22 -11.50
N ALA A 188 -3.33 8.80 -12.69
CA ALA A 188 -2.49 9.97 -13.01
C ALA A 188 -2.79 11.15 -12.08
N SER A 189 -4.06 11.43 -11.79
CA SER A 189 -4.45 12.54 -10.94
C SER A 189 -4.03 12.35 -9.49
N VAL A 190 -4.18 11.14 -8.93
CA VAL A 190 -3.76 10.87 -7.54
C VAL A 190 -2.24 10.85 -7.40
N VAL A 191 -1.50 10.35 -8.41
CA VAL A 191 -0.03 10.39 -8.42
C VAL A 191 0.48 11.82 -8.53
N ALA A 192 -0.13 12.65 -9.40
CA ALA A 192 0.22 14.07 -9.49
C ALA A 192 0.00 14.78 -8.16
N SER A 193 -1.11 14.50 -7.48
CA SER A 193 -1.42 15.05 -6.16
C SER A 193 -0.41 14.59 -5.10
N ALA A 194 -0.03 13.33 -5.11
CA ALA A 194 0.99 12.79 -4.21
C ALA A 194 2.35 13.47 -4.45
N PHE A 195 2.77 13.61 -5.71
CA PHE A 195 4.01 14.31 -6.05
C PHE A 195 4.00 15.76 -5.56
N ILE A 196 2.95 16.52 -5.89
CA ILE A 196 2.83 17.93 -5.49
C ILE A 196 2.83 18.07 -3.97
N SER A 197 2.12 17.21 -3.25
CA SER A 197 2.01 17.30 -1.79
C SER A 197 3.28 16.90 -1.05
N THR A 198 4.16 16.10 -1.65
CA THR A 198 5.44 15.70 -1.05
C THR A 198 6.58 16.66 -1.36
N LEU A 199 6.47 17.49 -2.42
CA LEU A 199 7.49 18.47 -2.79
C LEU A 199 7.93 19.41 -1.64
N PRO A 200 7.03 20.00 -0.82
CA PRO A 200 7.46 20.86 0.28
C PRO A 200 8.39 20.16 1.27
N LEU A 201 8.15 18.88 1.54
CA LEU A 201 9.00 18.09 2.44
C LEU A 201 10.36 17.76 1.82
N THR A 202 10.37 17.47 0.52
CA THR A 202 11.63 17.27 -0.23
C THR A 202 12.45 18.56 -0.30
N ILE A 203 11.79 19.70 -0.52
CA ILE A 203 12.44 21.02 -0.48
C ILE A 203 13.00 21.29 0.93
N TYR A 204 12.24 20.99 1.98
CA TYR A 204 12.71 21.14 3.34
C TYR A 204 13.95 20.25 3.62
N GLU A 205 13.94 19.00 3.17
CA GLU A 205 15.09 18.09 3.29
C GLU A 205 16.33 18.64 2.57
N PHE A 206 16.14 19.23 1.38
CA PHE A 206 17.19 19.89 0.61
C PHE A 206 17.74 21.13 1.32
N VAL A 207 16.88 22.06 1.72
CA VAL A 207 17.31 23.34 2.35
C VAL A 207 17.93 23.11 3.71
N SER A 208 17.50 22.07 4.45
CA SER A 208 18.09 21.70 5.75
C SER A 208 19.45 21.01 5.64
N GLY A 209 19.96 20.79 4.42
CA GLY A 209 21.24 20.11 4.20
C GLY A 209 21.26 18.63 4.57
N ARG A 210 20.07 18.01 4.69
CA ARG A 210 19.92 16.59 5.05
C ARG A 210 19.71 15.67 3.86
N MET A 211 19.69 16.24 2.65
CA MET A 211 19.42 15.47 1.44
C MET A 211 20.62 14.61 1.06
N ILE A 212 20.39 13.32 0.88
CA ILE A 212 21.34 12.36 0.33
C ILE A 212 20.89 12.08 -1.11
N TRP A 213 21.78 12.37 -2.05
CA TRP A 213 21.53 12.14 -3.48
C TRP A 213 21.96 10.72 -3.85
N PRO A 214 21.14 9.99 -4.65
CA PRO A 214 21.49 8.67 -5.11
C PRO A 214 22.72 8.72 -6.02
N GLU A 215 23.61 7.76 -5.87
CA GLU A 215 24.68 7.52 -6.83
C GLU A 215 24.13 6.84 -8.10
N LEU A 216 24.97 6.70 -9.12
CA LEU A 216 24.54 6.10 -10.40
C LEU A 216 24.04 4.66 -10.23
N GLN A 217 24.63 3.89 -9.33
CA GLN A 217 24.20 2.51 -9.00
C GLN A 217 22.81 2.47 -8.37
N ASP A 218 22.46 3.48 -7.55
CA ASP A 218 21.18 3.54 -6.85
C ASP A 218 20.03 3.94 -7.79
N CYS A 219 20.36 4.55 -8.94
CA CYS A 219 19.37 4.91 -9.95
C CYS A 219 18.62 3.68 -10.48
N VAL A 220 19.27 2.51 -10.54
CA VAL A 220 18.62 1.26 -10.91
C VAL A 220 17.56 0.87 -9.84
N LEU A 221 17.92 0.95 -8.56
CA LEU A 221 17.00 0.69 -7.46
C LEU A 221 15.81 1.65 -7.49
N VAL A 222 16.06 2.95 -7.72
CA VAL A 222 15.00 3.95 -7.87
C VAL A 222 14.09 3.59 -9.06
N GLY A 223 14.67 3.20 -10.19
CA GLY A 223 13.90 2.74 -11.37
C GLY A 223 13.01 1.53 -11.07
N LEU A 224 13.52 0.56 -10.34
CA LEU A 224 12.73 -0.62 -9.89
C LEU A 224 11.59 -0.20 -8.94
N ILE A 225 11.84 0.74 -8.02
CA ILE A 225 10.82 1.30 -7.11
C ILE A 225 9.73 2.06 -7.90
N VAL A 226 10.12 2.81 -8.93
CA VAL A 226 9.16 3.49 -9.80
C VAL A 226 8.31 2.48 -10.55
N LEU A 227 8.92 1.47 -11.17
CA LEU A 227 8.24 0.54 -12.07
C LEU A 227 7.30 -0.42 -11.31
N PHE A 228 7.80 -1.11 -10.28
CA PHE A 228 7.07 -2.18 -9.63
C PHE A 228 6.11 -1.67 -8.54
N PRO A 229 6.59 -1.14 -7.38
CA PRO A 229 5.68 -0.79 -6.29
C PRO A 229 4.96 0.55 -6.48
N SER A 230 5.38 1.40 -7.46
CA SER A 230 4.70 2.69 -7.67
C SER A 230 3.80 2.69 -8.90
N PHE A 231 4.26 2.20 -10.04
CA PHE A 231 3.46 2.20 -11.28
C PHE A 231 2.61 0.94 -11.39
N LEU A 232 3.23 -0.24 -11.48
CA LEU A 232 2.53 -1.49 -11.75
C LEU A 232 1.55 -1.87 -10.63
N SER A 233 2.00 -1.83 -9.37
CA SER A 233 1.17 -2.22 -8.23
C SER A 233 -0.06 -1.32 -8.09
N GLN A 234 0.10 -0.01 -8.23
CA GLN A 234 -1.00 0.93 -8.01
C GLN A 234 -2.07 0.83 -9.11
N ILE A 235 -1.67 0.67 -10.37
CA ILE A 235 -2.66 0.49 -11.45
C ILE A 235 -3.41 -0.84 -11.29
N CYS A 236 -2.73 -1.90 -10.85
CA CYS A 236 -3.34 -3.19 -10.53
C CYS A 236 -4.32 -3.06 -9.34
N PHE A 237 -3.91 -2.37 -8.27
CA PHE A 237 -4.75 -2.18 -7.09
C PHE A 237 -6.00 -1.35 -7.40
N ILE A 238 -5.86 -0.19 -8.04
CA ILE A 238 -7.00 0.66 -8.45
C ILE A 238 -7.98 -0.11 -9.33
N SER A 239 -7.44 -0.89 -10.28
CA SER A 239 -8.27 -1.72 -11.16
C SER A 239 -9.03 -2.79 -10.39
N SER A 240 -8.37 -3.43 -9.42
CA SER A 240 -9.01 -4.46 -8.58
C SER A 240 -10.09 -3.86 -7.69
N VAL A 241 -9.84 -2.71 -7.06
CA VAL A 241 -10.85 -2.02 -6.24
C VAL A 241 -12.07 -1.64 -7.07
N LYS A 242 -11.89 -1.23 -8.34
CA LYS A 242 -13.01 -0.96 -9.26
C LYS A 242 -13.79 -2.24 -9.62
N LEU A 243 -13.12 -3.39 -9.74
CA LEU A 243 -13.75 -4.67 -10.10
C LEU A 243 -14.50 -5.33 -8.96
N ILE A 244 -13.89 -5.41 -7.77
CA ILE A 244 -14.41 -6.20 -6.63
C ILE A 244 -14.67 -5.40 -5.35
N GLY A 245 -14.41 -4.11 -5.38
CA GLY A 245 -14.62 -3.19 -4.27
C GLY A 245 -13.48 -3.15 -3.24
N PRO A 246 -13.46 -2.12 -2.38
CA PRO A 246 -12.36 -1.84 -1.46
C PRO A 246 -12.19 -2.92 -0.38
N VAL A 247 -13.28 -3.47 0.15
CA VAL A 247 -13.24 -4.47 1.23
C VAL A 247 -12.55 -5.75 0.79
N ARG A 248 -12.94 -6.27 -0.39
CA ARG A 248 -12.36 -7.50 -0.94
C ARG A 248 -10.93 -7.28 -1.45
N SER A 249 -10.60 -6.09 -1.92
CA SER A 249 -9.23 -5.76 -2.31
C SER A 249 -8.35 -5.52 -1.10
N GLY A 250 -8.89 -4.89 -0.06
CA GLY A 250 -8.16 -4.52 1.15
C GLY A 250 -7.61 -5.72 1.93
N ILE A 251 -8.32 -6.85 2.00
CA ILE A 251 -7.85 -8.01 2.76
C ILE A 251 -6.56 -8.62 2.19
N PHE A 252 -6.34 -8.48 0.86
CA PHE A 252 -5.11 -8.97 0.22
C PHE A 252 -3.87 -8.20 0.66
N ILE A 253 -4.00 -6.99 1.20
CA ILE A 253 -2.86 -6.18 1.67
C ILE A 253 -2.07 -6.94 2.74
N ASN A 254 -2.73 -7.80 3.51
CA ASN A 254 -2.06 -8.62 4.52
C ASN A 254 -1.11 -9.69 3.95
N LEU A 255 -1.08 -9.90 2.61
CA LEU A 255 -0.02 -10.67 1.95
C LEU A 255 1.29 -9.90 1.83
N VAL A 256 1.27 -8.58 1.94
CA VAL A 256 2.48 -7.73 1.75
C VAL A 256 3.61 -8.11 2.71
N PRO A 257 3.41 -8.18 4.04
CA PRO A 257 4.49 -8.55 4.96
C PRO A 257 4.98 -9.99 4.74
N VAL A 258 4.10 -10.89 4.31
CA VAL A 258 4.49 -12.27 3.99
C VAL A 258 5.38 -12.31 2.75
N PHE A 259 5.01 -11.59 1.68
CA PHE A 259 5.86 -11.49 0.49
C PHE A 259 7.14 -10.69 0.76
N ALA A 260 7.12 -9.69 1.65
CA ALA A 260 8.32 -8.98 2.07
C ALA A 260 9.32 -9.93 2.73
N SER A 261 8.85 -10.79 3.62
CA SER A 261 9.66 -11.83 4.27
C SER A 261 10.21 -12.83 3.24
N PHE A 262 9.39 -13.27 2.29
CA PHE A 262 9.84 -14.13 1.20
C PHE A 262 10.94 -13.49 0.35
N PHE A 263 10.79 -12.22 -0.04
CA PHE A 263 11.81 -11.51 -0.81
C PHE A 263 13.07 -11.21 0.00
N ALA A 264 12.98 -11.04 1.32
CA ALA A 264 14.16 -10.95 2.18
C ALA A 264 15.01 -12.22 2.12
N VAL A 265 14.38 -13.37 2.16
CA VAL A 265 15.07 -14.66 1.97
C VAL A 265 15.73 -14.75 0.58
N VAL A 266 14.99 -14.41 -0.49
CA VAL A 266 15.48 -14.61 -1.87
C VAL A 266 16.55 -13.58 -2.26
N LEU A 267 16.36 -12.29 -1.89
CA LEU A 267 17.19 -11.19 -2.38
C LEU A 267 18.27 -10.77 -1.38
N LEU A 268 18.01 -10.89 -0.09
CA LEU A 268 18.96 -10.54 0.97
C LEU A 268 19.66 -11.78 1.54
N GLN A 269 19.35 -12.97 1.01
CA GLN A 269 19.92 -14.26 1.43
C GLN A 269 19.73 -14.54 2.94
N GLU A 270 18.61 -14.08 3.49
CA GLU A 270 18.19 -14.43 4.85
C GLU A 270 17.73 -15.90 4.90
N ASP A 271 17.86 -16.56 6.04
CA ASP A 271 17.41 -17.94 6.20
C ASP A 271 15.87 -18.02 6.15
N PHE A 272 15.36 -19.07 5.50
CA PHE A 272 13.93 -19.36 5.52
C PHE A 272 13.56 -20.08 6.83
N GLU A 273 12.69 -19.45 7.59
CA GLU A 273 12.24 -20.00 8.85
C GLU A 273 10.77 -20.43 8.82
N LEU A 274 10.39 -21.35 9.70
CA LEU A 274 9.07 -21.96 9.73
C LEU A 274 7.94 -20.93 9.92
N PHE A 275 8.19 -19.85 10.66
CA PHE A 275 7.19 -18.81 10.90
C PHE A 275 6.70 -18.14 9.61
N GLN A 276 7.55 -18.00 8.60
CA GLN A 276 7.20 -17.42 7.29
C GLN A 276 6.14 -18.28 6.57
N GLY A 277 6.34 -19.59 6.56
CA GLY A 277 5.39 -20.52 5.99
C GLY A 277 4.06 -20.57 6.74
N LEU A 278 4.09 -20.59 8.07
CA LEU A 278 2.89 -20.56 8.91
C LEU A 278 2.11 -19.26 8.76
N SER A 279 2.80 -18.13 8.68
CA SER A 279 2.17 -16.82 8.43
C SER A 279 1.46 -16.79 7.08
N LEU A 280 2.09 -17.32 6.03
CA LEU A 280 1.46 -17.41 4.71
C LEU A 280 0.18 -18.27 4.77
N LEU A 281 0.22 -19.42 5.44
CA LEU A 281 -0.95 -20.28 5.60
C LEU A 281 -2.08 -19.57 6.36
N LEU A 282 -1.77 -18.84 7.43
CA LEU A 282 -2.76 -18.06 8.18
C LEU A 282 -3.38 -16.97 7.31
N VAL A 283 -2.58 -16.18 6.61
CA VAL A 283 -3.08 -15.10 5.75
C VAL A 283 -3.94 -15.66 4.62
N LEU A 284 -3.51 -16.70 3.93
CA LEU A 284 -4.28 -17.33 2.85
C LEU A 284 -5.59 -17.95 3.38
N SER A 285 -5.55 -18.60 4.55
CA SER A 285 -6.74 -19.18 5.19
C SER A 285 -7.75 -18.09 5.55
N GLY A 286 -7.29 -16.98 6.12
CA GLY A 286 -8.13 -15.83 6.46
C GLY A 286 -8.77 -15.18 5.22
N ILE A 287 -8.01 -15.02 4.14
CA ILE A 287 -8.53 -14.53 2.85
C ILE A 287 -9.58 -15.50 2.30
N TYR A 288 -9.33 -16.79 2.35
CA TYR A 288 -10.27 -17.81 1.90
C TYR A 288 -11.58 -17.79 2.69
N ILE A 289 -11.50 -17.74 4.03
CA ILE A 289 -12.69 -17.61 4.90
C ILE A 289 -13.47 -16.35 4.54
N PHE A 290 -12.79 -15.22 4.42
CA PHE A 290 -13.40 -13.93 4.09
C PHE A 290 -14.16 -13.97 2.76
N GLU A 291 -13.56 -14.54 1.71
CA GLU A 291 -14.16 -14.60 0.37
C GLU A 291 -15.30 -15.63 0.28
N LYS A 292 -15.17 -16.76 0.97
CA LYS A 292 -16.18 -17.83 0.96
C LYS A 292 -17.48 -17.40 1.62
N TYR A 293 -17.41 -16.64 2.71
CA TYR A 293 -18.56 -16.28 3.53
C TYR A 293 -19.01 -14.82 3.35
N LYS A 294 -18.75 -14.25 2.19
CA LYS A 294 -19.26 -12.92 1.85
C LYS A 294 -20.79 -12.94 1.80
N PRO A 295 -21.47 -11.87 2.32
CA PRO A 295 -22.91 -11.76 2.22
C PRO A 295 -23.35 -11.80 0.75
N ILE A 296 -24.43 -12.50 0.48
CA ILE A 296 -25.08 -12.47 -0.84
C ILE A 296 -25.72 -11.09 -0.94
N THR A 297 -25.14 -10.20 -1.74
CA THR A 297 -25.79 -8.94 -2.09
C THR A 297 -26.89 -9.29 -3.08
N THR A 298 -28.14 -9.30 -2.61
CA THR A 298 -29.35 -9.29 -3.45
C THR A 298 -29.47 -7.98 -4.19
#